data_e54eb41956eae28fe98e3c1ecabfe9d6
#
_entry.id   e54eb41956eae28fe98e3c1ecabfe9d6
#
_cell.length_a   1.000
_cell.length_b   1.000
_cell.length_c   1.000
_cell.angle_alpha   90.00
_cell.angle_beta   90.00
_cell.angle_gamma   90.00
#
_symmetry.space_group_name_H-M   'P 1'
#
loop_
_entity.id
_entity.type
_entity.pdbx_description
1 polymer ?
#
loop_
_entity_poly.entity_id
_entity_poly.type
_entity_poly.pdbx_seq_one_letter_code
_entity_poly.pdbx_strand_id
1 'polypeptide(L)'
;QDPDTMVVSISKIYEGTPSDEAGLLADDVITSVDGTDATSMEVTELVKLIRGEEGTSVHLEVYRPSTGENLSFDVERKNVTLPSVSSQMLGDNIGYIHIDSFETETADQFEKAVAELDSEGMKALVLDVRYNGGGLVTAVVQILDDILPEGTVVYTEDKNGHRETYTSSGDTYMEYPLAVLINEDSASASEILAGAIKDYEYGTLIGTTTFGKGI
;
A
#
# COMPACT_ATOMS: atom_id res chain seq x y z
N GLN A 1 -13.57 3.16 11.39
CA GLN A 1 -14.72 3.68 12.15
C GLN A 1 -15.76 2.59 12.32
N ASP A 2 -16.27 2.44 13.52
CA ASP A 2 -17.36 1.51 13.81
C ASP A 2 -18.70 2.10 13.30
N PRO A 3 -19.45 1.39 12.44
CA PRO A 3 -20.64 1.93 11.79
C PRO A 3 -21.83 2.13 12.73
N ASP A 4 -21.87 1.42 13.86
CA ASP A 4 -22.98 1.47 14.81
C ASP A 4 -22.78 2.54 15.89
N THR A 5 -21.54 2.74 16.31
CA THR A 5 -21.16 3.68 17.40
C THR A 5 -20.53 4.96 16.93
N MET A 6 -20.17 5.08 15.65
CA MET A 6 -19.41 6.19 15.04
C MET A 6 -18.01 6.38 15.67
N VAL A 7 -17.57 5.46 16.52
CA VAL A 7 -16.27 5.53 17.18
C VAL A 7 -15.15 5.32 16.16
N VAL A 8 -14.15 6.18 16.20
CA VAL A 8 -12.95 6.05 15.37
C VAL A 8 -11.79 5.56 16.24
N SER A 9 -11.27 4.37 15.92
CA SER A 9 -10.08 3.81 16.54
C SER A 9 -8.91 3.80 15.56
N ILE A 10 -7.70 3.82 16.11
CA ILE A 10 -6.45 3.69 15.35
C ILE A 10 -6.29 2.22 14.97
N SER A 11 -6.28 1.91 13.67
CA SER A 11 -6.14 0.52 13.20
C SER A 11 -4.69 0.02 13.22
N LYS A 12 -3.73 0.92 12.98
CA LYS A 12 -2.31 0.57 12.92
C LYS A 12 -1.45 1.79 13.23
N ILE A 13 -0.34 1.60 13.91
CA ILE A 13 0.76 2.56 14.05
C ILE A 13 1.96 2.00 13.26
N TYR A 14 2.61 2.88 12.51
CA TYR A 14 3.82 2.53 11.78
C TYR A 14 5.04 3.02 12.55
N GLU A 15 6.03 2.17 12.70
CA GLU A 15 7.27 2.44 13.42
C GLU A 15 8.01 3.66 12.81
N GLY A 16 8.56 4.50 13.67
CA GLY A 16 9.29 5.72 13.29
C GLY A 16 8.40 6.86 12.78
N THR A 17 7.08 6.75 12.88
CA THR A 17 6.16 7.85 12.57
C THR A 17 5.93 8.77 13.77
N PRO A 18 5.50 10.02 13.57
CA PRO A 18 5.16 10.92 14.68
C PRO A 18 4.13 10.36 15.67
N SER A 19 3.21 9.52 15.19
CA SER A 19 2.23 8.84 16.05
C SER A 19 2.88 7.78 16.94
N ASP A 20 3.87 7.05 16.41
CA ASP A 20 4.68 6.08 17.16
C ASP A 20 5.56 6.79 18.19
N GLU A 21 6.29 7.83 17.75
CA GLU A 21 7.14 8.65 18.62
C GLU A 21 6.36 9.29 19.77
N ALA A 22 5.10 9.68 19.54
CA ALA A 22 4.21 10.20 20.57
C ALA A 22 3.70 9.12 21.53
N GLY A 23 3.73 7.84 21.17
CA GLY A 23 3.28 6.73 22.02
C GLY A 23 1.82 6.34 21.84
N LEU A 24 1.19 6.70 20.71
CA LEU A 24 -0.10 6.19 20.30
C LEU A 24 0.01 4.68 19.98
N LEU A 25 -1.06 3.94 20.20
CA LEU A 25 -1.11 2.51 19.93
C LEU A 25 -2.30 2.17 19.03
N ALA A 26 -2.23 1.00 18.37
CA ALA A 26 -3.40 0.41 17.74
C ALA A 26 -4.51 0.20 18.79
N ASP A 27 -5.75 0.31 18.36
CA ASP A 27 -6.98 0.25 19.16
C ASP A 27 -7.21 1.46 20.09
N ASP A 28 -6.32 2.45 20.15
CA ASP A 28 -6.63 3.72 20.82
C ASP A 28 -7.83 4.37 20.12
N VAL A 29 -8.84 4.74 20.91
CA VAL A 29 -10.07 5.40 20.46
C VAL A 29 -9.87 6.91 20.54
N ILE A 30 -9.98 7.62 19.42
CA ILE A 30 -9.84 9.09 19.40
C ILE A 30 -11.10 9.70 19.98
N THR A 31 -10.94 10.47 21.06
CA THR A 31 -12.04 11.12 21.77
C THR A 31 -12.09 12.64 21.56
N SER A 32 -10.93 13.27 21.31
CA SER A 32 -10.85 14.71 21.06
C SER A 32 -9.66 15.04 20.14
N VAL A 33 -9.80 16.08 19.33
CA VAL A 33 -8.75 16.68 18.49
C VAL A 33 -8.74 18.19 18.70
N ASP A 34 -7.63 18.74 19.19
CA ASP A 34 -7.45 20.15 19.52
C ASP A 34 -8.62 20.72 20.37
N GLY A 35 -9.12 19.90 21.32
CA GLY A 35 -10.23 20.24 22.20
C GLY A 35 -11.63 20.10 21.55
N THR A 36 -11.72 19.65 20.32
CA THR A 36 -13.00 19.36 19.65
C THR A 36 -13.38 17.91 19.91
N ASP A 37 -14.60 17.66 20.42
CA ASP A 37 -15.12 16.31 20.67
C ASP A 37 -15.21 15.53 19.35
N ALA A 38 -14.57 14.38 19.31
CA ALA A 38 -14.48 13.48 18.14
C ALA A 38 -15.34 12.20 18.28
N THR A 39 -16.03 12.01 19.41
CA THR A 39 -16.70 10.73 19.74
C THR A 39 -17.87 10.34 18.83
N SER A 40 -18.42 11.30 18.07
CA SER A 40 -19.50 11.07 17.10
C SER A 40 -19.23 11.71 15.74
N MET A 41 -17.97 11.99 15.47
CA MET A 41 -17.54 12.65 14.23
C MET A 41 -17.32 11.65 13.10
N GLU A 42 -17.71 12.00 11.89
CA GLU A 42 -17.37 11.26 10.69
C GLU A 42 -15.84 11.19 10.49
N VAL A 43 -15.31 10.03 10.10
CA VAL A 43 -13.85 9.82 9.93
C VAL A 43 -13.24 10.83 8.96
N THR A 44 -13.96 11.23 7.91
CA THR A 44 -13.50 12.20 6.93
C THR A 44 -13.36 13.61 7.51
N GLU A 45 -14.18 13.99 8.49
CA GLU A 45 -14.09 15.26 9.20
C GLU A 45 -12.97 15.22 10.24
N LEU A 46 -12.89 14.11 10.98
CA LEU A 46 -11.82 13.86 11.93
C LEU A 46 -10.43 13.97 11.27
N VAL A 47 -10.25 13.33 10.11
CA VAL A 47 -9.00 13.38 9.36
C VAL A 47 -8.62 14.80 8.95
N LYS A 48 -9.59 15.68 8.63
CA LYS A 48 -9.33 17.09 8.31
C LYS A 48 -8.81 17.88 9.51
N LEU A 49 -9.26 17.55 10.72
CA LEU A 49 -8.76 18.19 11.95
C LEU A 49 -7.35 17.71 12.31
N ILE A 50 -7.08 16.41 12.11
CA ILE A 50 -5.76 15.83 12.40
C ILE A 50 -4.71 16.33 11.41
N ARG A 51 -5.04 16.40 10.13
CA ARG A 51 -4.13 16.92 9.09
C ARG A 51 -3.92 18.42 9.25
N GLY A 52 -2.78 18.91 8.78
CA GLY A 52 -2.45 20.33 8.81
C GLY A 52 -1.06 20.58 8.21
N GLU A 53 -0.56 21.80 8.41
CA GLU A 53 0.74 22.23 7.90
C GLU A 53 1.87 21.42 8.57
N GLU A 54 2.83 20.99 7.79
CA GLU A 54 4.03 20.28 8.26
C GLU A 54 4.80 21.11 9.28
N GLY A 55 5.29 20.46 10.33
CA GLY A 55 5.99 21.09 11.46
C GLY A 55 5.05 21.69 12.52
N THR A 56 3.73 21.68 12.31
CA THR A 56 2.77 22.00 13.38
C THR A 56 2.43 20.75 14.19
N SER A 57 1.85 20.94 15.40
CA SER A 57 1.37 19.82 16.22
C SER A 57 -0.15 19.76 16.25
N VAL A 58 -0.68 18.59 16.46
CA VAL A 58 -2.09 18.32 16.79
C VAL A 58 -2.17 17.71 18.19
N HIS A 59 -3.09 18.19 19.02
CA HIS A 59 -3.35 17.62 20.34
C HIS A 59 -4.47 16.59 20.23
N LEU A 60 -4.16 15.31 20.55
CA LEU A 60 -5.11 14.20 20.53
C LEU A 60 -5.39 13.72 21.94
N GLU A 61 -6.68 13.59 22.27
CA GLU A 61 -7.09 12.80 23.44
C GLU A 61 -7.63 11.47 22.96
N VAL A 62 -7.23 10.39 23.64
CA VAL A 62 -7.66 9.04 23.31
C VAL A 62 -8.07 8.26 24.55
N TYR A 63 -9.03 7.36 24.38
CA TYR A 63 -9.30 6.31 25.35
C TYR A 63 -8.55 5.04 24.92
N ARG A 64 -7.73 4.47 25.81
CA ARG A 64 -6.96 3.25 25.59
C ARG A 64 -7.67 2.04 26.21
N PRO A 65 -8.37 1.19 25.43
CA PRO A 65 -9.13 0.06 25.97
C PRO A 65 -8.28 -0.93 26.77
N SER A 66 -7.03 -1.12 26.39
CA SER A 66 -6.11 -2.09 27.04
C SER A 66 -5.79 -1.75 28.49
N THR A 67 -5.80 -0.44 28.84
CA THR A 67 -5.51 0.04 30.21
C THR A 67 -6.73 0.66 30.89
N GLY A 68 -7.78 1.01 30.13
CA GLY A 68 -8.96 1.73 30.59
C GLY A 68 -8.70 3.22 30.92
N GLU A 69 -7.63 3.80 30.37
CA GLU A 69 -7.20 5.17 30.65
C GLU A 69 -7.56 6.14 29.54
N ASN A 70 -7.82 7.39 29.91
CA ASN A 70 -7.82 8.52 28.97
C ASN A 70 -6.43 9.13 28.97
N LEU A 71 -5.84 9.24 27.79
CA LEU A 71 -4.48 9.73 27.56
C LEU A 71 -4.51 10.89 26.57
N SER A 72 -3.49 11.74 26.63
CA SER A 72 -3.33 12.85 25.70
C SER A 72 -1.95 12.87 25.09
N PHE A 73 -1.87 13.22 23.81
CA PHE A 73 -0.65 13.22 23.02
C PHE A 73 -0.58 14.46 22.14
N ASP A 74 0.61 15.06 22.07
CA ASP A 74 0.93 16.08 21.06
C ASP A 74 1.69 15.40 19.93
N VAL A 75 1.11 15.35 18.74
CA VAL A 75 1.68 14.68 17.57
C VAL A 75 2.14 15.72 16.56
N GLU A 76 3.43 15.72 16.22
CA GLU A 76 3.95 16.60 15.19
C GLU A 76 3.44 16.16 13.81
N ARG A 77 2.97 17.11 13.00
CA ARG A 77 2.59 16.85 11.62
C ARG A 77 3.83 16.83 10.74
N LYS A 78 4.11 15.68 10.19
CA LYS A 78 5.19 15.45 9.22
C LYS A 78 4.64 14.80 7.97
N ASN A 79 5.34 14.99 6.87
CA ASN A 79 5.12 14.17 5.67
C ASN A 79 5.63 12.76 5.99
N VAL A 80 4.73 11.79 6.06
CA VAL A 80 5.05 10.40 6.41
C VAL A 80 4.88 9.54 5.17
N THR A 81 5.96 8.93 4.72
CA THR A 81 5.91 7.89 3.71
C THR A 81 5.56 6.57 4.40
N LEU A 82 4.35 6.10 4.17
CA LEU A 82 3.93 4.81 4.71
C LEU A 82 4.50 3.67 3.86
N PRO A 83 4.95 2.58 4.47
CA PRO A 83 5.37 1.41 3.72
C PRO A 83 4.15 0.79 3.04
N SER A 84 4.16 0.79 1.70
CA SER A 84 3.18 0.10 0.85
C SER A 84 3.65 -1.28 0.40
N VAL A 85 4.91 -1.62 0.71
CA VAL A 85 5.53 -2.90 0.40
C VAL A 85 6.04 -3.54 1.69
N SER A 86 5.79 -4.83 1.85
CA SER A 86 6.41 -5.66 2.88
C SER A 86 6.99 -6.92 2.26
N SER A 87 8.10 -7.41 2.80
CA SER A 87 8.81 -8.57 2.26
C SER A 87 9.26 -9.52 3.35
N GLN A 88 9.40 -10.78 2.99
CA GLN A 88 10.02 -11.80 3.83
C GLN A 88 10.55 -12.96 2.99
N MET A 89 11.61 -13.59 3.47
CA MET A 89 12.07 -14.86 2.92
C MET A 89 11.23 -16.02 3.50
N LEU A 90 10.61 -16.81 2.64
CA LEU A 90 9.94 -18.05 3.02
C LEU A 90 10.92 -19.23 2.94
N GLY A 91 10.48 -20.43 3.38
CA GLY A 91 11.25 -21.65 3.20
C GLY A 91 11.64 -21.89 1.74
N ASP A 92 12.71 -22.67 1.52
CA ASP A 92 13.23 -23.01 0.20
C ASP A 92 13.73 -21.82 -0.65
N ASN A 93 14.13 -20.72 -0.01
CA ASN A 93 14.60 -19.48 -0.65
C ASN A 93 13.55 -18.85 -1.59
N ILE A 94 12.30 -18.87 -1.19
CA ILE A 94 11.22 -18.21 -1.90
C ILE A 94 11.03 -16.83 -1.27
N GLY A 95 11.27 -15.76 -2.04
CA GLY A 95 10.91 -14.40 -1.65
C GLY A 95 9.39 -14.23 -1.69
N TYR A 96 8.86 -13.53 -0.69
CA TYR A 96 7.46 -13.09 -0.65
C TYR A 96 7.44 -11.59 -0.50
N ILE A 97 6.74 -10.92 -1.41
CA ILE A 97 6.51 -9.47 -1.38
C ILE A 97 5.01 -9.23 -1.44
N HIS A 98 4.50 -8.47 -0.46
CA HIS A 98 3.13 -7.98 -0.46
C HIS A 98 3.10 -6.50 -0.76
N ILE A 99 2.23 -6.08 -1.67
CA ILE A 99 1.98 -4.68 -2.04
C ILE A 99 0.57 -4.31 -1.59
N ASP A 100 0.46 -3.43 -0.59
CA ASP A 100 -0.82 -2.96 -0.05
C ASP A 100 -1.55 -2.00 -1.02
N SER A 101 -0.79 -1.11 -1.68
CA SER A 101 -1.29 -0.11 -2.65
C SER A 101 -0.16 0.36 -3.55
N PHE A 102 -0.49 1.00 -4.69
CA PHE A 102 0.49 1.59 -5.59
C PHE A 102 0.58 3.09 -5.37
N GLU A 103 1.49 3.51 -4.49
CA GLU A 103 1.81 4.90 -4.16
C GLU A 103 3.09 5.36 -4.88
N THR A 104 3.47 6.62 -4.70
CA THR A 104 4.64 7.22 -5.37
C THR A 104 5.94 6.45 -5.10
N GLU A 105 6.12 6.00 -3.86
CA GLU A 105 7.36 5.34 -3.42
C GLU A 105 7.29 3.80 -3.48
N THR A 106 6.18 3.24 -4.01
CA THR A 106 5.98 1.77 -4.00
C THR A 106 6.99 1.06 -4.89
N ALA A 107 7.37 1.64 -6.03
CA ALA A 107 8.37 1.07 -6.91
C ALA A 107 9.74 1.00 -6.23
N ASP A 108 10.20 2.10 -5.63
CA ASP A 108 11.48 2.14 -4.91
C ASP A 108 11.49 1.16 -3.72
N GLN A 109 10.36 1.03 -3.01
CA GLN A 109 10.22 0.05 -1.91
C GLN A 109 10.25 -1.39 -2.44
N PHE A 110 9.66 -1.64 -3.61
CA PHE A 110 9.69 -2.94 -4.26
C PHE A 110 11.11 -3.32 -4.69
N GLU A 111 11.82 -2.44 -5.39
CA GLU A 111 13.22 -2.63 -5.79
C GLU A 111 14.11 -2.97 -4.58
N LYS A 112 13.96 -2.20 -3.50
CA LYS A 112 14.69 -2.44 -2.25
C LYS A 112 14.37 -3.81 -1.67
N ALA A 113 13.09 -4.20 -1.61
CA ALA A 113 12.66 -5.50 -1.09
C ALA A 113 13.23 -6.66 -1.93
N VAL A 114 13.23 -6.51 -3.26
CA VAL A 114 13.85 -7.49 -4.17
C VAL A 114 15.35 -7.60 -3.92
N ALA A 115 16.06 -6.47 -3.81
CA ALA A 115 17.49 -6.46 -3.56
C ALA A 115 17.87 -7.11 -2.21
N GLU A 116 17.07 -6.89 -1.17
CA GLU A 116 17.23 -7.52 0.14
C GLU A 116 17.05 -9.05 0.05
N LEU A 117 15.95 -9.51 -0.55
CA LEU A 117 15.67 -10.93 -0.74
C LEU A 117 16.71 -11.62 -1.64
N ASP A 118 17.20 -10.94 -2.68
CA ASP A 118 18.27 -11.44 -3.54
C ASP A 118 19.57 -11.64 -2.75
N SER A 119 19.93 -10.67 -1.90
CA SER A 119 21.09 -10.77 -1.03
C SER A 119 21.01 -11.95 -0.04
N GLU A 120 19.79 -12.38 0.31
CA GLU A 120 19.51 -13.57 1.13
C GLU A 120 19.47 -14.86 0.32
N GLY A 121 19.63 -14.78 -1.02
CA GLY A 121 19.70 -15.92 -1.91
C GLY A 121 18.34 -16.40 -2.42
N MET A 122 17.42 -15.48 -2.69
CA MET A 122 16.13 -15.76 -3.32
C MET A 122 16.30 -16.53 -4.62
N LYS A 123 15.40 -17.49 -4.89
CA LYS A 123 15.37 -18.32 -6.11
C LYS A 123 14.05 -18.30 -6.84
N ALA A 124 13.00 -17.80 -6.21
CA ALA A 124 11.68 -17.64 -6.78
C ALA A 124 10.95 -16.52 -6.00
N LEU A 125 10.01 -15.85 -6.63
CA LEU A 125 9.24 -14.75 -6.03
C LEU A 125 7.75 -15.06 -6.00
N VAL A 126 7.13 -14.81 -4.87
CA VAL A 126 5.67 -14.70 -4.73
C VAL A 126 5.34 -13.23 -4.50
N LEU A 127 4.59 -12.64 -5.43
CA LEU A 127 4.10 -11.27 -5.35
C LEU A 127 2.62 -11.29 -5.00
N ASP A 128 2.25 -10.68 -3.88
CA ASP A 128 0.89 -10.70 -3.37
C ASP A 128 0.23 -9.32 -3.52
N VAL A 129 -0.80 -9.25 -4.34
CA VAL A 129 -1.65 -8.06 -4.54
C VAL A 129 -3.11 -8.35 -4.17
N ARG A 130 -3.36 -9.34 -3.34
CA ARG A 130 -4.69 -9.57 -2.77
C ARG A 130 -5.07 -8.42 -1.86
N TYR A 131 -6.33 -8.00 -1.93
CA TYR A 131 -6.88 -6.84 -1.19
C TYR A 131 -6.29 -5.49 -1.59
N ASN A 132 -5.48 -5.43 -2.64
CA ASN A 132 -4.91 -4.20 -3.17
C ASN A 132 -5.86 -3.57 -4.20
N GLY A 133 -6.52 -2.49 -3.82
CA GLY A 133 -7.47 -1.75 -4.67
C GLY A 133 -6.85 -0.97 -5.83
N GLY A 134 -5.52 -1.04 -6.01
CA GLY A 134 -4.77 -0.35 -7.06
C GLY A 134 -3.99 0.87 -6.55
N GLY A 135 -3.94 1.92 -7.35
CA GLY A 135 -3.19 3.14 -7.08
C GLY A 135 -2.63 3.75 -8.36
N LEU A 136 -1.41 4.29 -8.29
CA LEU A 136 -0.77 5.00 -9.39
C LEU A 136 -0.33 4.05 -10.52
N VAL A 137 -0.76 4.36 -11.75
CA VAL A 137 -0.34 3.63 -12.96
C VAL A 137 1.17 3.72 -13.14
N THR A 138 1.78 4.87 -12.86
CA THR A 138 3.23 5.05 -12.96
C THR A 138 4.00 4.11 -12.04
N ALA A 139 3.53 3.88 -10.82
CA ALA A 139 4.18 2.97 -9.87
C ALA A 139 4.12 1.51 -10.35
N VAL A 140 2.96 1.03 -10.81
CA VAL A 140 2.85 -0.34 -11.33
C VAL A 140 3.65 -0.55 -12.61
N VAL A 141 3.75 0.48 -13.46
CA VAL A 141 4.57 0.42 -14.69
C VAL A 141 6.06 0.30 -14.35
N GLN A 142 6.56 1.06 -13.37
CA GLN A 142 7.94 0.95 -12.89
C GLN A 142 8.24 -0.46 -12.35
N ILE A 143 7.37 -1.00 -11.51
CA ILE A 143 7.52 -2.38 -11.00
C ILE A 143 7.51 -3.41 -12.16
N LEU A 144 6.66 -3.20 -13.17
CA LEU A 144 6.62 -4.09 -14.33
C LEU A 144 7.82 -3.93 -15.26
N ASP A 145 8.45 -2.76 -15.28
CA ASP A 145 9.73 -2.54 -16.00
C ASP A 145 10.87 -3.39 -15.39
N ASP A 146 10.87 -3.56 -14.07
CA ASP A 146 11.84 -4.44 -13.38
C ASP A 146 11.55 -5.93 -13.60
N ILE A 147 10.30 -6.28 -13.89
CA ILE A 147 9.87 -7.69 -14.00
C ILE A 147 9.91 -8.20 -15.43
N LEU A 148 9.48 -7.38 -16.40
CA LEU A 148 9.18 -7.82 -17.76
C LEU A 148 10.31 -7.50 -18.75
N PRO A 149 10.46 -8.30 -19.83
CA PRO A 149 11.30 -7.92 -20.94
C PRO A 149 10.76 -6.69 -21.67
N GLU A 150 11.55 -6.13 -22.60
CA GLU A 150 11.12 -4.99 -23.43
C GLU A 150 9.76 -5.22 -24.11
N GLY A 151 8.86 -4.25 -23.98
CA GLY A 151 7.57 -4.32 -24.65
C GLY A 151 6.48 -3.44 -24.02
N THR A 152 5.25 -3.57 -24.51
CA THR A 152 4.10 -2.81 -24.02
C THR A 152 3.58 -3.42 -22.72
N VAL A 153 3.54 -2.63 -21.65
CA VAL A 153 2.96 -3.02 -20.36
C VAL A 153 1.44 -2.80 -20.35
N VAL A 154 1.01 -1.59 -20.70
CA VAL A 154 -0.39 -1.19 -20.74
C VAL A 154 -0.57 0.00 -21.67
N TYR A 155 -1.75 0.16 -22.24
CA TYR A 155 -2.15 1.41 -22.88
C TYR A 155 -3.52 1.87 -22.37
N THR A 156 -3.70 3.17 -22.33
CA THR A 156 -5.02 3.78 -22.13
C THR A 156 -5.52 4.35 -23.46
N GLU A 157 -6.82 4.27 -23.70
CA GLU A 157 -7.43 4.83 -24.89
C GLU A 157 -8.67 5.65 -24.51
N ASP A 158 -8.70 6.91 -24.92
CA ASP A 158 -9.87 7.75 -24.71
C ASP A 158 -10.99 7.45 -25.72
N LYS A 159 -12.17 8.02 -25.50
CA LYS A 159 -13.34 7.86 -26.39
C LYS A 159 -13.13 8.36 -27.83
N ASN A 160 -12.06 9.09 -28.11
CA ASN A 160 -11.71 9.62 -29.43
C ASN A 160 -10.62 8.75 -30.11
N GLY A 161 -10.17 7.67 -29.46
CA GLY A 161 -9.12 6.79 -29.95
C GLY A 161 -7.70 7.31 -29.72
N HIS A 162 -7.52 8.34 -28.86
CA HIS A 162 -6.19 8.75 -28.45
C HIS A 162 -5.63 7.76 -27.44
N ARG A 163 -4.44 7.22 -27.73
CA ARG A 163 -3.74 6.24 -26.90
C ARG A 163 -2.52 6.82 -26.23
N GLU A 164 -2.37 6.50 -24.97
CA GLU A 164 -1.13 6.65 -24.21
C GLU A 164 -0.61 5.25 -23.85
N THR A 165 0.62 4.95 -24.25
CA THR A 165 1.21 3.62 -24.10
C THR A 165 2.36 3.67 -23.12
N TYR A 166 2.35 2.76 -22.17
CA TYR A 166 3.43 2.55 -21.20
C TYR A 166 4.16 1.26 -21.57
N THR A 167 5.51 1.32 -21.51
CA THR A 167 6.37 0.22 -21.96
C THR A 167 7.36 -0.15 -20.88
N SER A 168 7.81 -1.42 -20.90
CA SER A 168 9.01 -1.87 -20.21
C SER A 168 10.21 -1.73 -21.13
N SER A 169 11.36 -1.31 -20.58
CA SER A 169 12.65 -1.20 -21.27
C SER A 169 13.33 -2.57 -21.43
N GLY A 170 13.06 -3.48 -20.49
CA GLY A 170 13.74 -4.77 -20.41
C GLY A 170 15.17 -4.71 -19.87
N ASP A 171 15.61 -3.54 -19.41
CA ASP A 171 17.01 -3.33 -18.94
C ASP A 171 17.28 -4.02 -17.59
N THR A 172 16.25 -4.20 -16.77
CA THR A 172 16.32 -4.66 -15.37
C THR A 172 15.49 -5.91 -15.10
N TYR A 173 14.95 -6.57 -16.12
CA TYR A 173 13.98 -7.61 -15.90
C TYR A 173 14.55 -8.80 -15.08
N MET A 174 13.72 -9.28 -14.14
CA MET A 174 14.08 -10.34 -13.21
C MET A 174 13.93 -11.73 -13.85
N GLU A 175 14.91 -12.62 -13.67
CA GLU A 175 14.86 -14.00 -14.18
C GLU A 175 14.41 -15.02 -13.13
N TYR A 176 13.54 -14.64 -12.18
CA TYR A 176 13.01 -15.55 -11.17
C TYR A 176 11.69 -16.20 -11.62
N PRO A 177 11.47 -17.48 -11.28
CA PRO A 177 10.11 -18.03 -11.31
C PRO A 177 9.18 -17.16 -10.45
N LEU A 178 8.06 -16.70 -11.04
CA LEU A 178 7.13 -15.77 -10.42
C LEU A 178 5.75 -16.37 -10.25
N ALA A 179 5.18 -16.24 -9.05
CA ALA A 179 3.77 -16.45 -8.78
C ALA A 179 3.14 -15.15 -8.28
N VAL A 180 1.97 -14.79 -8.80
CA VAL A 180 1.23 -13.59 -8.37
C VAL A 180 -0.08 -14.02 -7.72
N LEU A 181 -0.28 -13.61 -6.45
CA LEU A 181 -1.50 -13.87 -5.71
C LEU A 181 -2.50 -12.73 -5.94
N ILE A 182 -3.71 -13.09 -6.35
CA ILE A 182 -4.80 -12.17 -6.66
C ILE A 182 -6.11 -12.62 -6.01
N ASN A 183 -7.02 -11.67 -5.78
CA ASN A 183 -8.39 -11.96 -5.35
C ASN A 183 -9.40 -10.94 -5.92
N GLU A 184 -10.65 -11.05 -5.52
CA GLU A 184 -11.77 -10.18 -5.94
C GLU A 184 -11.59 -8.70 -5.56
N ASP A 185 -10.72 -8.39 -4.60
CA ASP A 185 -10.39 -7.02 -4.19
C ASP A 185 -9.14 -6.46 -4.90
N SER A 186 -8.43 -7.31 -5.68
CA SER A 186 -7.35 -6.84 -6.55
C SER A 186 -7.94 -6.04 -7.71
N ALA A 187 -7.69 -4.72 -7.74
CA ALA A 187 -8.35 -3.82 -8.69
C ALA A 187 -7.39 -2.83 -9.35
N SER A 188 -7.78 -2.27 -10.51
CA SER A 188 -7.08 -1.16 -11.18
C SER A 188 -5.61 -1.48 -11.47
N ALA A 189 -4.63 -0.80 -10.84
CA ALA A 189 -3.19 -1.05 -11.02
C ALA A 189 -2.79 -2.51 -10.71
N SER A 190 -3.45 -3.17 -9.74
CA SER A 190 -3.25 -4.60 -9.47
C SER A 190 -3.68 -5.48 -10.65
N GLU A 191 -4.71 -5.04 -11.40
CA GLU A 191 -5.17 -5.75 -12.60
C GLU A 191 -4.24 -5.50 -13.79
N ILE A 192 -3.62 -4.31 -13.87
CA ILE A 192 -2.54 -4.04 -14.85
C ILE A 192 -1.37 -4.98 -14.60
N LEU A 193 -0.93 -5.12 -13.34
CA LEU A 193 0.15 -6.04 -12.97
C LEU A 193 -0.20 -7.48 -13.35
N ALA A 194 -1.35 -7.97 -12.91
CA ALA A 194 -1.79 -9.33 -13.19
C ALA A 194 -1.97 -9.58 -14.69
N GLY A 195 -2.55 -8.62 -15.41
CA GLY A 195 -2.76 -8.70 -16.86
C GLY A 195 -1.45 -8.77 -17.63
N ALA A 196 -0.51 -7.87 -17.32
CA ALA A 196 0.80 -7.85 -17.97
C ALA A 196 1.57 -9.14 -17.73
N ILE A 197 1.65 -9.63 -16.48
CA ILE A 197 2.32 -10.91 -16.16
C ILE A 197 1.69 -12.09 -16.92
N LYS A 198 0.36 -12.09 -17.06
CA LYS A 198 -0.38 -13.11 -17.79
C LYS A 198 -0.12 -13.05 -19.31
N ASP A 199 -0.19 -11.86 -19.90
CA ASP A 199 -0.06 -11.66 -21.34
C ASP A 199 1.36 -11.94 -21.83
N TYR A 200 2.35 -11.68 -21.00
CA TYR A 200 3.75 -12.05 -21.26
C TYR A 200 4.06 -13.53 -20.95
N GLU A 201 3.10 -14.29 -20.39
CA GLU A 201 3.34 -15.66 -19.89
C GLU A 201 4.54 -15.73 -18.92
N TYR A 202 4.82 -14.63 -18.22
CA TYR A 202 6.04 -14.48 -17.41
C TYR A 202 5.91 -15.14 -16.03
N GLY A 203 4.70 -15.30 -15.52
CA GLY A 203 4.44 -15.89 -14.20
C GLY A 203 3.09 -16.59 -14.13
N THR A 204 2.83 -17.20 -12.97
CA THR A 204 1.57 -17.90 -12.70
C THR A 204 0.68 -17.06 -11.80
N LEU A 205 -0.53 -16.73 -12.27
CA LEU A 205 -1.55 -16.11 -11.42
C LEU A 205 -2.26 -17.18 -10.58
N ILE A 206 -2.37 -16.91 -9.27
CA ILE A 206 -2.99 -17.83 -8.30
C ILE A 206 -4.04 -17.06 -7.50
N GLY A 207 -5.27 -17.55 -7.48
CA GLY A 207 -6.35 -16.94 -6.69
C GLY A 207 -7.69 -16.94 -7.40
N THR A 208 -8.53 -15.95 -7.09
CA THR A 208 -9.87 -15.76 -7.68
C THR A 208 -9.84 -14.68 -8.74
N THR A 209 -10.95 -14.51 -9.46
CA THR A 209 -11.12 -13.43 -10.44
C THR A 209 -10.98 -12.08 -9.77
N THR A 210 -10.21 -11.18 -10.38
CA THR A 210 -10.01 -9.81 -9.92
C THR A 210 -11.27 -8.96 -10.05
N PHE A 211 -11.25 -7.74 -9.52
CA PHE A 211 -12.40 -6.84 -9.41
C PHE A 211 -13.06 -6.51 -10.77
N GLY A 212 -12.27 -6.34 -11.84
CA GLY A 212 -12.77 -5.99 -13.19
C GLY A 212 -12.92 -4.49 -13.43
N LYS A 213 -12.06 -3.67 -12.81
CA LYS A 213 -12.03 -2.22 -13.02
C LYS A 213 -11.19 -1.87 -14.26
N GLY A 214 -11.83 -1.81 -15.41
CA GLY A 214 -11.20 -1.50 -16.71
C GLY A 214 -11.17 -0.01 -17.10
N ILE A 215 -11.17 0.90 -16.12
CA ILE A 215 -11.20 2.38 -16.34
C ILE A 215 -10.10 3.04 -15.53
#